data_51629ef0b111eca1a85f1c58a6ab2366
#
_entry.id   51629ef0b111eca1a85f1c58a6ab2366
#
_cell.length_a   1.000
_cell.length_b   1.000
_cell.length_c   1.000
_cell.angle_alpha   90.00
_cell.angle_beta   90.00
_cell.angle_gamma   90.00
#
_symmetry.space_group_name_H-M   'P 1'
#
loop_
_entity.id
_entity.type
_entity.pdbx_description
1 polymer ?
#
loop_
_entity_poly.entity_id
_entity_poly.type
_entity_poly.pdbx_seq_one_letter_code
_entity_poly.pdbx_strand_id
1 'polypeptide(L)'
;MASILDRFKSLINKNAQQTAQQYNNAIYNWLGDSIVWNPENDDSYITEGYRKNSTIYALINLISKAATTIPFQVYEKTNENDYKRYKAMTSGTIDASTIHKAAMLQKRALVELHNTELHKLLERPNPAQSYNSWLTELISFGKLTGNRYIYGIGPDTGANVGKYTELYVMPSQIMEIVSGGIMNPVSKYKIEYNGTFEIPASEICHIKDFNPYYDGTGSHLYGQSPLRAGLRSLTTNNEAVQTGVKYLQNQTARGLLMSEEGDLNEVQAQQLKDKFKRQFQGSNNAGDVIITPKKLSWVNFGLKASDVSLIEQYNASIKDLCNIYNVPVQLLNNTDSASYNNMKEAKKALYQNAVIPELLKIKDELNRWLAPMYGDKLCIEFDFSVIPELQEETDKVVDQLLKAWWLTPNEKRSAMNYGTDNENETLNDYFIPANLIPTKPTEIDAPIESIDLDVNKFLN
;
A
#
# COMPACT_ATOMS: atom_id res chain seq x y z
N MET A 1 -33.19 30.01 -12.81
CA MET A 1 -32.61 30.38 -14.13
C MET A 1 -31.22 30.93 -13.86
N ALA A 2 -30.18 30.16 -14.07
CA ALA A 2 -28.81 30.66 -13.97
C ALA A 2 -28.60 31.69 -15.08
N SER A 3 -28.15 32.89 -14.71
CA SER A 3 -27.92 34.01 -15.60
C SER A 3 -26.94 33.61 -16.71
N ILE A 4 -27.18 34.11 -17.93
CA ILE A 4 -26.27 33.98 -19.09
C ILE A 4 -24.86 34.45 -18.70
N LEU A 5 -24.74 35.40 -17.78
CA LEU A 5 -23.47 35.84 -17.18
C LEU A 5 -22.72 34.76 -16.39
N ASP A 6 -23.43 33.85 -15.69
CA ASP A 6 -22.80 32.79 -14.93
C ASP A 6 -22.28 31.68 -15.85
N ARG A 7 -22.98 31.42 -16.95
CA ARG A 7 -22.48 30.52 -18.01
C ARG A 7 -21.26 31.09 -18.74
N PHE A 8 -21.25 32.40 -18.99
CA PHE A 8 -20.09 33.07 -19.59
C PHE A 8 -18.87 33.07 -18.65
N LYS A 9 -19.08 33.33 -17.35
CA LYS A 9 -17.99 33.23 -16.34
C LYS A 9 -17.43 31.84 -16.21
N SER A 10 -18.26 30.79 -16.28
CA SER A 10 -17.78 29.39 -16.21
C SER A 10 -17.01 28.99 -17.48
N LEU A 11 -17.40 29.48 -18.66
CA LEU A 11 -16.69 29.25 -19.92
C LEU A 11 -15.35 30.00 -19.97
N ILE A 12 -15.32 31.24 -19.49
CA ILE A 12 -14.07 32.03 -19.43
C ILE A 12 -13.08 31.43 -18.42
N ASN A 13 -13.53 30.94 -17.25
CA ASN A 13 -12.66 30.30 -16.29
C ASN A 13 -12.12 28.92 -16.77
N LYS A 14 -12.93 28.10 -17.45
CA LYS A 14 -12.43 26.84 -18.05
C LYS A 14 -11.40 27.12 -19.16
N ASN A 15 -11.66 28.09 -20.02
CA ASN A 15 -10.68 28.43 -21.06
C ASN A 15 -9.43 29.09 -20.49
N ALA A 16 -9.53 29.90 -19.43
CA ALA A 16 -8.36 30.52 -18.79
C ALA A 16 -7.46 29.49 -18.11
N GLN A 17 -8.02 28.47 -17.46
CA GLN A 17 -7.22 27.39 -16.85
C GLN A 17 -6.55 26.49 -17.89
N GLN A 18 -7.26 26.10 -18.95
CA GLN A 18 -6.66 25.34 -20.06
C GLN A 18 -5.62 26.15 -20.81
N THR A 19 -5.87 27.44 -21.03
CA THR A 19 -4.91 28.35 -21.67
C THR A 19 -3.69 28.56 -20.76
N ALA A 20 -3.85 28.73 -19.45
CA ALA A 20 -2.73 28.88 -18.52
C ALA A 20 -1.85 27.62 -18.45
N GLN A 21 -2.44 26.42 -18.47
CA GLN A 21 -1.69 25.16 -18.57
C GLN A 21 -0.97 25.03 -19.92
N GLN A 22 -1.61 25.40 -21.02
CA GLN A 22 -0.99 25.40 -22.36
C GLN A 22 0.14 26.42 -22.47
N TYR A 23 -0.02 27.63 -21.89
CA TYR A 23 1.04 28.64 -21.86
C TYR A 23 2.21 28.23 -20.98
N ASN A 24 1.98 27.64 -19.82
CA ASN A 24 3.04 27.08 -18.98
C ASN A 24 3.81 26.00 -19.73
N ASN A 25 3.13 25.05 -20.36
CA ASN A 25 3.77 24.02 -21.17
C ASN A 25 4.53 24.59 -22.39
N ALA A 26 4.00 25.65 -23.03
CA ALA A 26 4.65 26.29 -24.16
C ALA A 26 5.88 27.12 -23.74
N ILE A 27 5.84 27.80 -22.58
CA ILE A 27 6.98 28.54 -22.03
C ILE A 27 8.09 27.59 -21.61
N TYR A 28 7.76 26.44 -20.99
CA TYR A 28 8.74 25.40 -20.63
C TYR A 28 9.39 24.76 -21.87
N ASN A 29 8.63 24.55 -22.94
CA ASN A 29 9.18 24.05 -24.22
C ASN A 29 10.04 25.06 -24.97
N TRP A 30 9.82 26.36 -24.77
CA TRP A 30 10.58 27.43 -25.46
C TRP A 30 11.92 27.74 -24.78
N LEU A 31 12.02 27.54 -23.47
CA LEU A 31 13.26 27.76 -22.70
C LEU A 31 14.33 26.66 -22.85
N GLY A 32 14.08 25.62 -23.64
CA GLY A 32 15.05 24.65 -24.19
C GLY A 32 15.94 23.86 -23.23
N ASP A 33 16.04 24.28 -21.97
CA ASP A 33 16.94 23.73 -20.94
C ASP A 33 16.27 23.43 -19.61
N SER A 34 14.94 23.58 -19.51
CA SER A 34 14.23 23.26 -18.27
C SER A 34 13.88 21.78 -18.23
N ILE A 35 14.18 21.16 -17.10
CA ILE A 35 13.74 19.80 -16.82
C ILE A 35 12.20 19.79 -16.86
N VAL A 36 11.64 19.06 -17.84
CA VAL A 36 10.20 18.87 -17.96
C VAL A 36 9.79 17.79 -16.95
N TRP A 37 9.15 18.20 -15.87
CA TRP A 37 8.55 17.28 -14.92
C TRP A 37 7.20 16.76 -15.44
N ASN A 38 6.85 15.52 -15.06
CA ASN A 38 5.55 14.98 -15.37
C ASN A 38 4.43 15.84 -14.72
N PRO A 39 3.28 16.03 -15.38
CA PRO A 39 2.14 16.75 -14.79
C PRO A 39 1.68 16.11 -13.48
N GLU A 40 1.29 16.95 -12.51
CA GLU A 40 0.80 16.50 -11.19
C GLU A 40 -0.72 16.24 -11.25
N ASN A 41 -1.13 15.15 -11.89
CA ASN A 41 -2.52 14.72 -11.93
C ASN A 41 -2.64 13.19 -11.91
N ASP A 42 -3.83 12.67 -11.57
CA ASP A 42 -4.09 11.24 -11.42
C ASP A 42 -3.79 10.45 -12.71
N ASP A 43 -4.11 11.00 -13.87
CA ASP A 43 -3.83 10.35 -15.16
C ASP A 43 -2.32 10.22 -15.41
N SER A 44 -1.54 11.25 -15.08
CA SER A 44 -0.08 11.22 -15.18
C SER A 44 0.52 10.17 -14.23
N TYR A 45 0.07 10.10 -12.97
CA TYR A 45 0.56 9.11 -12.01
C TYR A 45 0.27 7.68 -12.46
N ILE A 46 -0.87 7.44 -13.08
CA ILE A 46 -1.21 6.13 -13.62
C ILE A 46 -0.40 5.82 -14.89
N THR A 47 -0.29 6.79 -15.81
CA THR A 47 0.38 6.56 -17.09
C THR A 47 1.89 6.49 -16.95
N GLU A 48 2.52 7.48 -16.31
CA GLU A 48 3.98 7.54 -16.15
C GLU A 48 4.47 6.65 -14.99
N GLY A 49 3.66 6.48 -13.94
CA GLY A 49 3.95 5.62 -12.82
C GLY A 49 3.63 4.15 -13.14
N TYR A 50 2.36 3.77 -13.12
CA TYR A 50 1.98 2.35 -13.16
C TYR A 50 2.19 1.69 -14.52
N ARG A 51 1.83 2.38 -15.62
CA ARG A 51 1.88 1.79 -16.97
C ARG A 51 3.27 1.78 -17.60
N LYS A 52 4.11 2.79 -17.31
CA LYS A 52 5.43 2.94 -17.94
C LYS A 52 6.60 2.62 -17.02
N ASN A 53 6.42 2.63 -15.70
CA ASN A 53 7.48 2.42 -14.74
C ASN A 53 7.39 1.03 -14.10
N SER A 54 8.38 0.17 -14.38
CA SER A 54 8.44 -1.20 -13.87
C SER A 54 8.62 -1.25 -12.34
N THR A 55 9.33 -0.30 -11.76
CA THR A 55 9.57 -0.23 -10.31
C THR A 55 8.28 0.06 -9.56
N ILE A 56 7.50 1.07 -9.98
CA ILE A 56 6.21 1.40 -9.38
C ILE A 56 5.22 0.25 -9.54
N TYR A 57 5.16 -0.34 -10.74
CA TYR A 57 4.33 -1.51 -10.98
C TYR A 57 4.67 -2.66 -10.02
N ALA A 58 5.96 -2.96 -9.83
CA ALA A 58 6.40 -4.00 -8.92
C ALA A 58 6.07 -3.69 -7.46
N LEU A 59 6.30 -2.44 -6.99
CA LEU A 59 6.01 -2.00 -5.63
C LEU A 59 4.52 -2.12 -5.28
N ILE A 60 3.65 -1.61 -6.15
CA ILE A 60 2.19 -1.65 -5.92
C ILE A 60 1.68 -3.09 -5.94
N ASN A 61 2.13 -3.91 -6.89
CA ASN A 61 1.76 -5.32 -6.93
C ASN A 61 2.28 -6.11 -5.73
N LEU A 62 3.46 -5.78 -5.22
CA LEU A 62 4.00 -6.43 -4.02
C LEU A 62 3.12 -6.14 -2.80
N ILE A 63 2.75 -4.87 -2.60
CA ILE A 63 1.88 -4.45 -1.49
C ILE A 63 0.48 -5.07 -1.64
N SER A 64 -0.15 -4.94 -2.81
CA SER A 64 -1.52 -5.40 -3.01
C SER A 64 -1.64 -6.92 -2.92
N LYS A 65 -0.70 -7.69 -3.49
CA LYS A 65 -0.67 -9.15 -3.37
C LYS A 65 -0.42 -9.61 -1.93
N ALA A 66 0.49 -8.94 -1.20
CA ALA A 66 0.71 -9.26 0.20
C ALA A 66 -0.54 -8.95 1.06
N ALA A 67 -1.27 -7.87 0.75
CA ALA A 67 -2.50 -7.53 1.44
C ALA A 67 -3.63 -8.55 1.22
N THR A 68 -3.76 -9.08 0.01
CA THR A 68 -4.81 -10.04 -0.33
C THR A 68 -4.60 -11.43 0.28
N THR A 69 -3.41 -11.74 0.82
CA THR A 69 -3.20 -12.99 1.57
C THR A 69 -3.80 -12.96 2.98
N ILE A 70 -4.19 -11.78 3.46
CA ILE A 70 -4.72 -11.58 4.81
C ILE A 70 -6.25 -11.64 4.73
N PRO A 71 -6.90 -12.64 5.34
CA PRO A 71 -8.34 -12.76 5.29
C PRO A 71 -9.01 -11.71 6.19
N PHE A 72 -10.19 -11.27 5.78
CA PHE A 72 -11.08 -10.51 6.63
C PHE A 72 -12.05 -11.45 7.36
N GLN A 73 -12.55 -11.01 8.49
CA GLN A 73 -13.55 -11.69 9.29
C GLN A 73 -14.60 -10.68 9.78
N VAL A 74 -15.84 -11.12 9.92
CA VAL A 74 -16.91 -10.31 10.49
C VAL A 74 -17.18 -10.80 11.90
N TYR A 75 -17.20 -9.88 12.85
CA TYR A 75 -17.39 -10.16 14.27
C TYR A 75 -18.55 -9.37 14.85
N GLU A 76 -19.13 -9.93 15.90
CA GLU A 76 -20.02 -9.20 16.80
C GLU A 76 -19.27 -8.79 18.07
N LYS A 77 -19.36 -7.51 18.46
CA LYS A 77 -18.78 -6.97 19.68
C LYS A 77 -19.60 -7.42 20.88
N THR A 78 -19.03 -8.27 21.73
CA THR A 78 -19.67 -8.76 22.96
C THR A 78 -19.22 -8.00 24.19
N ASN A 79 -17.96 -7.55 24.24
CA ASN A 79 -17.41 -6.78 25.36
C ASN A 79 -16.68 -5.53 24.84
N GLU A 80 -17.28 -4.36 25.05
CA GLU A 80 -16.71 -3.09 24.59
C GLU A 80 -15.38 -2.72 25.24
N ASN A 81 -15.18 -3.08 26.52
CA ASN A 81 -13.93 -2.73 27.22
C ASN A 81 -12.74 -3.54 26.68
N ASP A 82 -12.94 -4.83 26.46
CA ASP A 82 -11.92 -5.67 25.87
C ASP A 82 -11.70 -5.33 24.39
N TYR A 83 -12.76 -4.93 23.67
CA TYR A 83 -12.63 -4.41 22.31
C TYR A 83 -11.80 -3.11 22.23
N LYS A 84 -12.00 -2.18 23.18
CA LYS A 84 -11.18 -0.96 23.27
C LYS A 84 -9.71 -1.29 23.51
N ARG A 85 -9.43 -2.25 24.39
CA ARG A 85 -8.04 -2.73 24.65
C ARG A 85 -7.44 -3.41 23.42
N TYR A 86 -8.21 -4.26 22.76
CA TYR A 86 -7.81 -4.90 21.50
C TYR A 86 -7.46 -3.84 20.44
N LYS A 87 -8.36 -2.88 20.22
CA LYS A 87 -8.13 -1.78 19.27
C LYS A 87 -6.88 -0.95 19.61
N ALA A 88 -6.65 -0.64 20.87
CA ALA A 88 -5.47 0.08 21.32
C ALA A 88 -4.17 -0.72 21.06
N MET A 89 -4.19 -2.04 21.19
CA MET A 89 -3.05 -2.90 20.88
C MET A 89 -2.78 -3.02 19.37
N THR A 90 -3.84 -3.04 18.55
CA THR A 90 -3.71 -3.21 17.09
C THR A 90 -3.49 -1.90 16.35
N SER A 91 -3.65 -0.74 17.00
CA SER A 91 -3.40 0.58 16.39
C SER A 91 -1.93 1.02 16.40
N GLY A 92 -1.06 0.32 17.14
CA GLY A 92 0.38 0.59 17.23
C GLY A 92 1.22 -0.27 16.30
N THR A 93 2.54 -0.29 16.54
CA THR A 93 3.44 -1.20 15.84
C THR A 93 3.09 -2.64 16.19
N ILE A 94 2.69 -3.42 15.20
CA ILE A 94 2.30 -4.82 15.38
C ILE A 94 3.56 -5.68 15.31
N ASP A 95 4.01 -6.16 16.47
CA ASP A 95 5.04 -7.18 16.60
C ASP A 95 4.42 -8.55 16.95
N ALA A 96 5.21 -9.61 16.93
CA ALA A 96 4.73 -10.95 17.20
C ALA A 96 4.10 -11.08 18.61
N SER A 97 4.68 -10.43 19.62
CA SER A 97 4.15 -10.49 21.00
C SER A 97 2.82 -9.76 21.12
N THR A 98 2.64 -8.67 20.39
CA THR A 98 1.41 -7.90 20.35
C THR A 98 0.31 -8.65 19.61
N ILE A 99 0.63 -9.37 18.52
CA ILE A 99 -0.32 -10.20 17.78
C ILE A 99 -0.94 -11.27 18.68
N HIS A 100 -0.13 -11.99 19.44
CA HIS A 100 -0.64 -13.05 20.34
C HIS A 100 -1.57 -12.48 21.43
N LYS A 101 -1.17 -11.38 22.08
CA LYS A 101 -2.01 -10.71 23.09
C LYS A 101 -3.30 -10.15 22.47
N ALA A 102 -3.20 -9.56 21.29
CA ALA A 102 -4.34 -9.04 20.56
C ALA A 102 -5.31 -10.17 20.17
N ALA A 103 -4.82 -11.32 19.71
CA ALA A 103 -5.64 -12.48 19.38
C ALA A 103 -6.40 -13.04 20.61
N MET A 104 -5.79 -13.05 21.79
CA MET A 104 -6.48 -13.45 23.03
C MET A 104 -7.57 -12.47 23.43
N LEU A 105 -7.31 -11.17 23.33
CA LEU A 105 -8.30 -10.13 23.60
C LEU A 105 -9.43 -10.15 22.57
N GLN A 106 -9.10 -10.40 21.30
CA GLN A 106 -10.05 -10.53 20.21
C GLN A 106 -11.06 -11.65 20.51
N LYS A 107 -10.60 -12.83 20.90
CA LYS A 107 -11.46 -13.97 21.27
C LYS A 107 -12.38 -13.70 22.47
N ARG A 108 -11.98 -12.81 23.38
CA ARG A 108 -12.82 -12.40 24.54
C ARG A 108 -13.82 -11.29 24.19
N ALA A 109 -13.42 -10.39 23.29
CA ALA A 109 -14.16 -9.19 22.93
C ALA A 109 -15.14 -9.41 21.78
N LEU A 110 -14.83 -10.35 20.89
CA LEU A 110 -15.47 -10.53 19.60
C LEU A 110 -15.91 -11.99 19.42
N VAL A 111 -17.12 -12.17 18.91
CA VAL A 111 -17.63 -13.47 18.45
C VAL A 111 -17.65 -13.46 16.93
N GLU A 112 -16.98 -14.42 16.32
CA GLU A 112 -16.93 -14.56 14.87
C GLU A 112 -18.29 -14.98 14.34
N LEU A 113 -18.75 -14.27 13.32
CA LEU A 113 -20.01 -14.53 12.64
C LEU A 113 -19.76 -15.03 11.23
N HIS A 114 -20.18 -16.25 10.97
CA HIS A 114 -20.13 -16.83 9.62
C HIS A 114 -21.46 -16.59 8.88
N ASN A 115 -21.38 -16.46 7.55
CA ASN A 115 -22.55 -16.37 6.67
C ASN A 115 -23.48 -15.15 6.88
N THR A 116 -23.02 -14.07 7.51
CA THR A 116 -23.79 -12.83 7.57
C THR A 116 -23.92 -12.20 6.19
N GLU A 117 -24.92 -11.32 6.00
CA GLU A 117 -25.08 -10.56 4.76
C GLU A 117 -23.84 -9.72 4.45
N LEU A 118 -23.24 -9.12 5.49
CA LEU A 118 -22.00 -8.35 5.37
C LEU A 118 -20.81 -9.23 4.94
N HIS A 119 -20.70 -10.44 5.49
CA HIS A 119 -19.63 -11.38 5.09
C HIS A 119 -19.76 -11.78 3.61
N LYS A 120 -20.98 -12.11 3.17
CA LYS A 120 -21.26 -12.47 1.78
C LYS A 120 -20.98 -11.33 0.81
N LEU A 121 -21.32 -10.08 1.20
CA LEU A 121 -21.02 -8.91 0.38
C LEU A 121 -19.51 -8.70 0.24
N LEU A 122 -18.74 -8.83 1.32
CA LEU A 122 -17.28 -8.65 1.25
C LEU A 122 -16.59 -9.81 0.53
N GLU A 123 -17.06 -11.06 0.68
CA GLU A 123 -16.54 -12.20 -0.06
C GLU A 123 -16.73 -12.06 -1.57
N ARG A 124 -17.88 -11.52 -1.98
CA ARG A 124 -18.21 -11.23 -3.37
C ARG A 124 -18.76 -9.81 -3.51
N PRO A 125 -17.88 -8.80 -3.58
CA PRO A 125 -18.30 -7.40 -3.58
C PRO A 125 -19.22 -7.02 -4.73
N ASN A 126 -19.05 -7.63 -5.89
CA ASN A 126 -19.91 -7.45 -7.07
C ASN A 126 -19.89 -8.70 -7.95
N PRO A 127 -20.79 -8.81 -8.95
CA PRO A 127 -20.87 -9.99 -9.83
C PRO A 127 -19.61 -10.28 -10.65
N ALA A 128 -18.78 -9.25 -10.91
CA ALA A 128 -17.61 -9.35 -11.78
C ALA A 128 -16.29 -9.60 -11.01
N GLN A 129 -16.25 -9.38 -9.69
CA GLN A 129 -15.00 -9.40 -8.93
C GLN A 129 -15.13 -10.26 -7.66
N SER A 130 -14.04 -10.98 -7.36
CA SER A 130 -13.80 -11.55 -6.03
C SER A 130 -13.25 -10.49 -5.07
N TYR A 131 -13.29 -10.77 -3.76
CA TYR A 131 -12.68 -9.93 -2.74
C TYR A 131 -11.22 -9.55 -3.06
N ASN A 132 -10.40 -10.52 -3.45
CA ASN A 132 -8.99 -10.28 -3.74
C ASN A 132 -8.78 -9.31 -4.91
N SER A 133 -9.57 -9.45 -5.98
CA SER A 133 -9.51 -8.53 -7.13
C SER A 133 -9.95 -7.13 -6.75
N TRP A 134 -11.04 -7.02 -6.00
CA TRP A 134 -11.59 -5.77 -5.50
C TRP A 134 -10.61 -5.05 -4.57
N LEU A 135 -10.01 -5.77 -3.60
CA LEU A 135 -9.04 -5.21 -2.67
C LEU A 135 -7.75 -4.78 -3.38
N THR A 136 -7.28 -5.58 -4.37
CA THR A 136 -6.13 -5.22 -5.20
C THR A 136 -6.36 -3.91 -5.93
N GLU A 137 -7.53 -3.73 -6.53
CA GLU A 137 -7.91 -2.51 -7.23
C GLU A 137 -7.97 -1.31 -6.28
N LEU A 138 -8.62 -1.47 -5.13
CA LEU A 138 -8.75 -0.44 -4.11
C LEU A 138 -7.39 0.06 -3.59
N ILE A 139 -6.49 -0.87 -3.26
CA ILE A 139 -5.14 -0.55 -2.80
C ILE A 139 -4.34 0.12 -3.92
N SER A 140 -4.45 -0.38 -5.15
CA SER A 140 -3.70 0.15 -6.29
C SER A 140 -4.05 1.60 -6.58
N PHE A 141 -5.34 1.95 -6.63
CA PHE A 141 -5.76 3.36 -6.78
C PHE A 141 -5.24 4.23 -5.64
N GLY A 142 -5.35 3.76 -4.40
CA GLY A 142 -4.84 4.50 -3.25
C GLY A 142 -3.34 4.75 -3.31
N LYS A 143 -2.56 3.76 -3.71
CA LYS A 143 -1.10 3.89 -3.84
C LYS A 143 -0.68 4.74 -5.04
N LEU A 144 -1.50 4.83 -6.08
CA LEU A 144 -1.22 5.65 -7.25
C LEU A 144 -1.67 7.11 -7.05
N THR A 145 -2.89 7.33 -6.61
CA THR A 145 -3.52 8.65 -6.62
C THR A 145 -3.75 9.24 -5.24
N GLY A 146 -3.59 8.43 -4.18
CA GLY A 146 -3.94 8.83 -2.81
C GLY A 146 -5.44 8.81 -2.53
N ASN A 147 -6.26 8.40 -3.50
CA ASN A 147 -7.71 8.36 -3.40
C ASN A 147 -8.24 6.95 -3.66
N ARG A 148 -9.20 6.53 -2.86
CA ARG A 148 -9.92 5.26 -3.00
C ARG A 148 -11.39 5.54 -2.88
N TYR A 149 -12.15 5.24 -3.92
CA TYR A 149 -13.59 5.46 -3.95
C TYR A 149 -14.30 4.12 -4.03
N ILE A 150 -15.15 3.83 -3.05
CA ILE A 150 -16.01 2.64 -3.04
C ILE A 150 -17.44 3.13 -3.22
N TYR A 151 -18.08 2.73 -4.31
CA TYR A 151 -19.48 3.01 -4.57
C TYR A 151 -20.33 1.83 -4.12
N GLY A 152 -21.28 2.08 -3.23
CA GLY A 152 -22.23 1.10 -2.74
C GLY A 152 -23.56 1.20 -3.48
N ILE A 153 -24.03 0.09 -4.03
CA ILE A 153 -25.34 -0.02 -4.67
C ILE A 153 -26.23 -0.90 -3.80
N GLY A 154 -27.42 -0.40 -3.53
CA GLY A 154 -28.45 -1.11 -2.77
C GLY A 154 -29.83 -1.01 -3.40
N PRO A 155 -30.79 -1.85 -3.02
CA PRO A 155 -32.15 -1.79 -3.54
C PRO A 155 -32.93 -0.60 -2.95
N ASP A 156 -33.71 0.06 -3.77
CA ASP A 156 -34.62 1.15 -3.36
C ASP A 156 -35.88 0.64 -2.65
N THR A 157 -36.21 -0.65 -2.82
CA THR A 157 -37.42 -1.28 -2.28
C THR A 157 -37.14 -2.69 -1.77
N GLY A 158 -37.93 -3.14 -0.77
CA GLY A 158 -37.83 -4.49 -0.22
C GLY A 158 -37.17 -4.57 1.15
N ALA A 159 -36.83 -5.77 1.60
CA ALA A 159 -36.31 -6.03 2.95
C ALA A 159 -34.87 -5.49 3.17
N ASN A 160 -34.13 -5.24 2.12
CA ASN A 160 -32.74 -4.80 2.16
C ASN A 160 -32.57 -3.29 1.86
N VAL A 161 -33.64 -2.52 1.94
CA VAL A 161 -33.58 -1.05 1.84
C VAL A 161 -32.65 -0.50 2.92
N GLY A 162 -31.70 0.37 2.51
CA GLY A 162 -30.69 0.92 3.41
C GLY A 162 -29.44 0.06 3.62
N LYS A 163 -29.34 -1.09 2.92
CA LYS A 163 -28.14 -1.93 2.87
C LYS A 163 -27.58 -1.97 1.45
N TYR A 164 -26.30 -1.96 1.31
CA TYR A 164 -25.66 -2.18 0.00
C TYR A 164 -25.60 -3.68 -0.32
N THR A 165 -25.87 -4.02 -1.57
CA THR A 165 -25.78 -5.39 -2.08
C THR A 165 -24.58 -5.58 -2.99
N GLU A 166 -24.02 -4.49 -3.49
CA GLU A 166 -22.86 -4.50 -4.36
C GLU A 166 -21.93 -3.34 -4.02
N LEU A 167 -20.61 -3.58 -4.15
CA LEU A 167 -19.54 -2.62 -3.92
C LEU A 167 -18.62 -2.56 -5.13
N TYR A 168 -18.45 -1.37 -5.70
CA TYR A 168 -17.56 -1.12 -6.83
C TYR A 168 -16.44 -0.17 -6.47
N VAL A 169 -15.22 -0.47 -6.90
CA VAL A 169 -14.12 0.48 -6.83
C VAL A 169 -14.22 1.43 -8.02
N MET A 170 -14.24 2.74 -7.77
CA MET A 170 -14.36 3.73 -8.83
C MET A 170 -12.98 4.30 -9.17
N PRO A 171 -12.64 4.38 -10.47
CA PRO A 171 -11.38 4.98 -10.91
C PRO A 171 -11.29 6.45 -10.51
N SER A 172 -10.21 6.83 -9.83
CA SER A 172 -10.04 8.20 -9.33
C SER A 172 -9.98 9.28 -10.43
N GLN A 173 -9.54 8.91 -11.64
CA GLN A 173 -9.42 9.85 -12.77
C GLN A 173 -10.76 10.43 -13.23
N ILE A 174 -11.86 9.68 -13.03
CA ILE A 174 -13.19 10.09 -13.49
C ILE A 174 -14.06 10.64 -12.36
N MET A 175 -13.51 10.70 -11.13
CA MET A 175 -14.24 11.17 -9.95
C MET A 175 -13.99 12.66 -9.69
N GLU A 176 -15.02 13.46 -9.67
CA GLU A 176 -14.99 14.87 -9.28
C GLU A 176 -15.76 15.07 -7.96
N ILE A 177 -15.15 15.78 -7.02
CA ILE A 177 -15.77 16.10 -5.73
C ILE A 177 -16.46 17.47 -5.84
N VAL A 178 -17.74 17.50 -5.54
CA VAL A 178 -18.51 18.75 -5.47
C VAL A 178 -18.59 19.19 -4.01
N SER A 179 -17.94 20.32 -3.70
CA SER A 179 -17.97 20.89 -2.36
C SER A 179 -19.35 21.48 -2.03
N GLY A 180 -19.84 21.21 -0.83
CA GLY A 180 -21.03 21.84 -0.26
C GLY A 180 -20.73 23.01 0.69
N GLY A 181 -19.45 23.42 0.80
CA GLY A 181 -18.97 24.47 1.70
C GLY A 181 -18.31 23.92 2.96
N ILE A 182 -17.95 24.83 3.87
CA ILE A 182 -17.15 24.48 5.08
C ILE A 182 -17.89 23.48 5.99
N MET A 183 -19.20 23.61 6.13
CA MET A 183 -20.00 22.75 7.03
C MET A 183 -20.35 21.39 6.41
N ASN A 184 -20.35 21.32 5.08
CA ASN A 184 -20.55 20.09 4.33
C ASN A 184 -19.47 20.00 3.23
N PRO A 185 -18.26 19.55 3.57
CA PRO A 185 -17.14 19.59 2.64
C PRO A 185 -17.39 18.86 1.33
N VAL A 186 -18.12 17.73 1.38
CA VAL A 186 -18.48 16.96 0.19
C VAL A 186 -20.00 16.86 0.10
N SER A 187 -20.58 17.55 -0.87
CA SER A 187 -22.02 17.52 -1.13
C SER A 187 -22.40 16.28 -1.94
N LYS A 188 -21.70 16.04 -3.02
CA LYS A 188 -21.89 14.92 -3.93
C LYS A 188 -20.63 14.64 -4.72
N TYR A 189 -20.58 13.49 -5.35
CA TYR A 189 -19.56 13.13 -6.34
C TYR A 189 -20.14 13.18 -7.74
N LYS A 190 -19.30 13.52 -8.70
CA LYS A 190 -19.62 13.43 -10.12
C LYS A 190 -18.70 12.44 -10.79
N ILE A 191 -19.24 11.64 -11.67
CA ILE A 191 -18.50 10.73 -12.54
C ILE A 191 -18.55 11.29 -13.96
N GLU A 192 -17.39 11.57 -14.52
CA GLU A 192 -17.24 12.02 -15.91
C GLU A 192 -16.83 10.83 -16.80
N TYR A 193 -17.82 10.05 -17.26
CA TYR A 193 -17.60 8.95 -18.19
C TYR A 193 -18.80 8.82 -19.13
N ASN A 194 -18.61 9.10 -20.43
CA ASN A 194 -19.68 9.10 -21.46
C ASN A 194 -20.93 9.92 -21.07
N GLY A 195 -20.74 10.92 -20.23
CA GLY A 195 -21.78 11.73 -19.61
C GLY A 195 -21.41 12.07 -18.18
N THR A 196 -22.19 12.91 -17.54
CA THR A 196 -21.97 13.30 -16.14
C THR A 196 -23.06 12.66 -15.27
N PHE A 197 -22.65 11.83 -14.34
CA PHE A 197 -23.52 11.21 -13.33
C PHE A 197 -23.22 11.81 -11.96
N GLU A 198 -24.26 12.18 -11.23
CA GLU A 198 -24.13 12.69 -9.87
C GLU A 198 -24.52 11.61 -8.87
N ILE A 199 -23.67 11.37 -7.88
CA ILE A 199 -23.87 10.36 -6.82
C ILE A 199 -23.89 11.08 -5.49
N PRO A 200 -24.87 10.81 -4.61
CA PRO A 200 -24.88 11.34 -3.25
C PRO A 200 -23.62 10.96 -2.47
N ALA A 201 -23.16 11.86 -1.61
CA ALA A 201 -21.96 11.59 -0.79
C ALA A 201 -22.13 10.39 0.15
N SER A 202 -23.36 10.04 0.54
CA SER A 202 -23.66 8.88 1.39
C SER A 202 -23.36 7.54 0.72
N GLU A 203 -23.47 7.45 -0.60
CA GLU A 203 -23.29 6.21 -1.35
C GLU A 203 -21.83 5.93 -1.72
N ILE A 204 -20.93 6.88 -1.42
CA ILE A 204 -19.50 6.72 -1.70
C ILE A 204 -18.70 6.74 -0.40
N CYS A 205 -17.93 5.68 -0.17
CA CYS A 205 -16.87 5.70 0.82
C CYS A 205 -15.59 6.21 0.16
N HIS A 206 -15.19 7.42 0.52
CA HIS A 206 -13.94 8.02 0.04
C HIS A 206 -12.85 7.88 1.10
N ILE A 207 -11.87 7.01 0.85
CA ILE A 207 -10.70 6.79 1.68
C ILE A 207 -9.52 7.53 1.07
N LYS A 208 -9.13 8.64 1.67
CA LYS A 208 -8.07 9.50 1.13
C LYS A 208 -6.82 9.49 1.99
N ASP A 209 -5.67 9.67 1.35
CA ASP A 209 -4.43 9.98 2.03
C ASP A 209 -4.40 11.46 2.42
N PHE A 210 -3.65 11.79 3.48
CA PHE A 210 -3.59 13.16 3.96
C PHE A 210 -3.03 14.10 2.89
N ASN A 211 -3.75 15.18 2.62
CA ASN A 211 -3.31 16.25 1.72
C ASN A 211 -3.23 17.56 2.52
N PRO A 212 -2.01 18.08 2.79
CA PRO A 212 -1.81 19.32 3.53
C PRO A 212 -2.11 20.58 2.69
N TYR A 213 -2.24 20.44 1.39
CA TYR A 213 -2.40 21.59 0.49
C TYR A 213 -3.84 22.07 0.49
N TYR A 214 -4.05 23.25 1.09
CA TYR A 214 -5.32 23.91 1.17
C TYR A 214 -5.32 25.11 0.22
N ASP A 215 -6.17 25.05 -0.80
CA ASP A 215 -6.42 26.14 -1.73
C ASP A 215 -7.92 26.46 -1.82
N GLY A 216 -8.26 27.59 -2.43
CA GLY A 216 -9.65 27.98 -2.64
C GLY A 216 -10.42 27.12 -3.65
N THR A 217 -9.75 26.16 -4.33
CA THR A 217 -10.35 25.30 -5.36
C THR A 217 -10.82 23.96 -4.79
N GLY A 218 -10.52 23.66 -3.54
CA GLY A 218 -10.92 22.41 -2.88
C GLY A 218 -9.95 21.25 -3.03
N SER A 219 -8.69 21.50 -3.38
CA SER A 219 -7.66 20.47 -3.53
C SER A 219 -7.48 19.60 -2.27
N HIS A 220 -7.73 20.16 -1.08
CA HIS A 220 -7.69 19.43 0.20
C HIS A 220 -8.77 18.36 0.36
N LEU A 221 -9.80 18.37 -0.49
CA LEU A 221 -10.85 17.36 -0.50
C LEU A 221 -10.36 16.05 -1.09
N TYR A 222 -9.37 16.11 -1.98
CA TYR A 222 -8.70 14.96 -2.58
C TYR A 222 -7.51 14.50 -1.73
N GLY A 223 -7.19 13.22 -1.81
CA GLY A 223 -5.98 12.67 -1.21
C GLY A 223 -4.73 13.06 -2.01
N GLN A 224 -3.60 13.15 -1.35
CA GLN A 224 -2.32 13.37 -2.01
C GLN A 224 -1.72 12.05 -2.46
N SER A 225 -1.37 11.95 -3.75
CA SER A 225 -0.63 10.80 -4.28
C SER A 225 0.73 10.67 -3.59
N PRO A 226 1.15 9.47 -3.16
CA PRO A 226 2.52 9.22 -2.73
C PRO A 226 3.55 9.58 -3.82
N LEU A 227 3.19 9.38 -5.10
CA LEU A 227 4.05 9.72 -6.24
C LEU A 227 4.29 11.22 -6.40
N ARG A 228 3.45 12.08 -5.83
CA ARG A 228 3.70 13.52 -5.84
C ARG A 228 4.99 13.88 -5.11
N ALA A 229 5.22 13.26 -3.94
CA ALA A 229 6.47 13.43 -3.22
C ALA A 229 7.67 12.83 -3.97
N GLY A 230 7.44 11.74 -4.71
CA GLY A 230 8.44 11.02 -5.49
C GLY A 230 8.53 11.40 -6.96
N LEU A 231 7.90 12.49 -7.40
CA LEU A 231 7.80 12.83 -8.82
C LEU A 231 9.19 12.98 -9.48
N ARG A 232 10.14 13.56 -8.77
CA ARG A 232 11.53 13.71 -9.25
C ARG A 232 12.18 12.34 -9.44
N SER A 233 12.08 11.47 -8.44
CA SER A 233 12.66 10.11 -8.51
C SER A 233 11.97 9.25 -9.56
N LEU A 234 10.65 9.38 -9.74
CA LEU A 234 9.91 8.75 -10.83
C LEU A 234 10.40 9.21 -12.20
N THR A 235 10.51 10.53 -12.41
CA THR A 235 11.01 11.11 -13.66
C THR A 235 12.46 10.69 -13.92
N THR A 236 13.34 10.77 -12.91
CA THR A 236 14.73 10.31 -13.03
C THR A 236 14.82 8.83 -13.41
N ASN A 237 13.98 7.99 -12.80
CA ASN A 237 13.93 6.56 -13.10
C ASN A 237 13.51 6.31 -14.57
N ASN A 238 12.44 6.95 -15.03
CA ASN A 238 11.95 6.83 -16.39
C ASN A 238 12.98 7.34 -17.42
N GLU A 239 13.57 8.51 -17.17
CA GLU A 239 14.56 9.10 -18.05
C GLU A 239 15.88 8.31 -18.09
N ALA A 240 16.32 7.74 -16.97
CA ALA A 240 17.50 6.89 -16.93
C ALA A 240 17.33 5.66 -17.82
N VAL A 241 16.16 4.98 -17.72
CA VAL A 241 15.83 3.83 -18.57
C VAL A 241 15.73 4.24 -20.04
N GLN A 242 15.03 5.35 -20.34
CA GLN A 242 14.87 5.84 -21.70
C GLN A 242 16.22 6.25 -22.33
N THR A 243 17.07 6.91 -21.54
CA THR A 243 18.42 7.30 -21.98
C THR A 243 19.27 6.06 -22.23
N GLY A 244 19.22 5.06 -21.33
CA GLY A 244 19.89 3.78 -21.54
C GLY A 244 19.48 3.10 -22.84
N VAL A 245 18.17 3.04 -23.14
CA VAL A 245 17.66 2.51 -24.41
C VAL A 245 18.16 3.33 -25.61
N LYS A 246 18.12 4.67 -25.51
CA LYS A 246 18.68 5.54 -26.57
C LYS A 246 20.19 5.32 -26.79
N TYR A 247 20.94 5.06 -25.71
CA TYR A 247 22.38 4.72 -25.86
C TYR A 247 22.56 3.39 -26.57
N LEU A 248 21.79 2.37 -26.23
CA LEU A 248 21.85 1.06 -26.90
C LEU A 248 21.41 1.11 -28.37
N GLN A 249 20.39 1.92 -28.67
CA GLN A 249 19.90 2.11 -30.05
C GLN A 249 20.87 2.96 -30.92
N ASN A 250 21.52 3.95 -30.28
CA ASN A 250 22.41 4.90 -30.95
C ASN A 250 23.85 4.68 -30.44
N GLN A 251 24.39 3.47 -30.56
CA GLN A 251 25.79 3.17 -30.17
C GLN A 251 26.82 4.03 -30.90
N THR A 252 26.39 4.92 -31.77
CA THR A 252 27.21 5.82 -32.56
C THR A 252 27.32 7.20 -31.92
N ALA A 253 28.51 7.59 -31.87
CA ALA A 253 29.12 8.83 -31.47
C ALA A 253 28.23 10.07 -31.62
N ARG A 254 27.91 10.73 -30.52
CA ARG A 254 27.46 12.13 -30.53
C ARG A 254 28.69 13.00 -30.70
N GLY A 255 28.83 13.61 -31.85
CA GLY A 255 29.98 14.45 -32.13
C GLY A 255 29.78 15.30 -33.38
N LEU A 256 30.68 16.19 -33.56
CA LEU A 256 30.77 17.00 -34.77
C LEU A 256 31.73 16.33 -35.74
N LEU A 257 31.24 16.04 -36.92
CA LEU A 257 32.08 15.60 -38.01
C LEU A 257 32.57 16.84 -38.78
N MET A 258 33.83 17.15 -38.68
CA MET A 258 34.45 18.30 -39.38
C MET A 258 35.25 17.83 -40.57
N SER A 259 35.18 18.55 -41.66
CA SER A 259 36.07 18.35 -42.81
C SER A 259 37.36 19.12 -42.57
N GLU A 260 38.50 18.47 -42.71
CA GLU A 260 39.83 19.12 -42.63
C GLU A 260 40.22 19.79 -43.98
N GLU A 261 39.50 19.47 -45.04
CA GLU A 261 39.82 19.93 -46.40
C GLU A 261 38.72 20.85 -46.97
N GLY A 262 38.42 22.00 -46.31
CA GLY A 262 37.54 23.05 -46.82
C GLY A 262 36.08 22.90 -46.44
N ASP A 263 35.29 23.96 -46.70
CA ASP A 263 33.89 24.08 -46.31
C ASP A 263 32.98 23.10 -47.07
N LEU A 264 32.14 22.40 -46.36
CA LEU A 264 31.11 21.56 -46.95
C LEU A 264 29.91 22.40 -47.33
N ASN A 265 29.45 22.28 -48.58
CA ASN A 265 28.18 22.86 -49.00
C ASN A 265 27.02 22.18 -48.23
N GLU A 266 25.92 22.91 -47.95
CA GLU A 266 24.75 22.39 -47.23
C GLU A 266 24.25 21.04 -47.75
N VAL A 267 24.21 20.87 -49.09
CA VAL A 267 23.78 19.62 -49.73
C VAL A 267 24.73 18.47 -49.41
N GLN A 268 26.03 18.72 -49.38
CA GLN A 268 27.05 17.73 -49.04
C GLN A 268 27.02 17.38 -47.55
N ALA A 269 26.80 18.36 -46.68
CA ALA A 269 26.62 18.17 -45.27
C ALA A 269 25.38 17.31 -44.97
N GLN A 270 24.25 17.58 -45.63
CA GLN A 270 23.03 16.78 -45.48
C GLN A 270 23.20 15.35 -46.00
N GLN A 271 23.85 15.16 -47.18
CA GLN A 271 24.16 13.83 -47.70
C GLN A 271 25.08 13.03 -46.80
N LEU A 272 26.06 13.66 -46.18
CA LEU A 272 26.96 13.05 -45.23
C LEU A 272 26.21 12.64 -43.94
N LYS A 273 25.36 13.52 -43.45
CA LYS A 273 24.47 13.26 -42.29
C LYS A 273 23.53 12.08 -42.54
N ASP A 274 22.92 12.01 -43.74
CA ASP A 274 22.00 10.92 -44.08
C ASP A 274 22.74 9.58 -44.30
N LYS A 275 23.94 9.60 -44.88
CA LYS A 275 24.80 8.39 -44.97
C LYS A 275 25.23 7.93 -43.59
N PHE A 276 25.64 8.85 -42.71
CA PHE A 276 26.05 8.55 -41.37
C PHE A 276 24.89 7.96 -40.56
N LYS A 277 23.69 8.55 -40.66
CA LYS A 277 22.48 8.00 -40.04
C LYS A 277 22.15 6.59 -40.51
N ARG A 278 22.20 6.33 -41.82
CA ARG A 278 21.86 5.00 -42.39
C ARG A 278 22.84 3.91 -41.96
N GLN A 279 24.13 4.25 -41.81
CA GLN A 279 25.16 3.28 -41.48
C GLN A 279 25.33 3.05 -39.96
N PHE A 280 25.01 4.04 -39.13
CA PHE A 280 25.23 3.96 -37.68
C PHE A 280 23.96 3.95 -36.82
N GLN A 281 22.78 4.17 -37.38
CA GLN A 281 21.54 4.07 -36.61
C GLN A 281 20.98 2.64 -36.70
N GLY A 282 20.75 2.03 -35.49
CA GLY A 282 20.14 0.73 -35.31
C GLY A 282 21.14 -0.31 -34.79
N SER A 283 20.61 -1.21 -33.95
CA SER A 283 21.38 -2.30 -33.33
C SER A 283 22.01 -3.26 -34.34
N ASN A 284 21.52 -3.30 -35.59
CA ASN A 284 22.00 -4.19 -36.63
C ASN A 284 23.29 -3.68 -37.34
N ASN A 285 23.62 -2.40 -37.18
CA ASN A 285 24.76 -1.77 -37.84
C ASN A 285 25.90 -1.45 -36.84
N ALA A 286 25.85 -2.01 -35.66
CA ALA A 286 26.85 -1.82 -34.64
C ALA A 286 28.16 -2.50 -35.04
N GLY A 287 29.20 -1.70 -35.27
CA GLY A 287 30.54 -2.22 -35.65
C GLY A 287 30.93 -2.05 -37.11
N ASP A 288 30.07 -1.49 -37.96
CA ASP A 288 30.41 -1.21 -39.35
C ASP A 288 31.47 -0.10 -39.49
N VAL A 289 32.39 -0.31 -40.40
CA VAL A 289 33.50 0.62 -40.70
C VAL A 289 33.12 1.53 -41.86
N ILE A 290 33.16 2.85 -41.63
CA ILE A 290 32.97 3.84 -42.69
C ILE A 290 34.31 4.11 -43.42
N ILE A 291 34.31 3.94 -44.71
CA ILE A 291 35.38 4.38 -45.58
C ILE A 291 34.96 5.68 -46.26
N THR A 292 35.65 6.79 -45.98
CA THR A 292 35.42 8.07 -46.63
C THR A 292 36.62 8.48 -47.44
N PRO A 293 36.43 9.07 -48.64
CA PRO A 293 37.53 9.54 -49.46
C PRO A 293 38.11 10.89 -48.98
N LYS A 294 37.51 11.54 -48.00
CA LYS A 294 37.97 12.84 -47.46
C LYS A 294 38.42 12.66 -46.01
N LYS A 295 39.42 13.44 -45.61
CA LYS A 295 39.83 13.52 -44.20
C LYS A 295 38.76 14.19 -43.38
N LEU A 296 38.21 13.43 -42.47
CA LEU A 296 37.21 13.89 -41.54
C LEU A 296 37.75 13.78 -40.11
N SER A 297 37.65 14.82 -39.34
CA SER A 297 37.96 14.79 -37.92
C SER A 297 36.67 14.69 -37.11
N TRP A 298 36.67 13.83 -36.10
CA TRP A 298 35.54 13.60 -35.25
C TRP A 298 35.79 14.23 -33.89
N VAL A 299 35.00 15.23 -33.55
CA VAL A 299 34.99 15.81 -32.19
C VAL A 299 33.81 15.23 -31.41
N ASN A 300 34.14 14.46 -30.41
CA ASN A 300 33.11 13.83 -29.56
C ASN A 300 32.61 14.84 -28.52
N PHE A 301 31.32 15.20 -28.59
CA PHE A 301 30.63 16.02 -27.60
C PHE A 301 29.76 15.19 -26.67
N GLY A 302 29.68 13.88 -26.89
CA GLY A 302 28.86 13.00 -26.05
C GLY A 302 29.50 12.80 -24.68
N LEU A 303 28.74 13.02 -23.63
CA LEU A 303 29.06 12.51 -22.31
C LEU A 303 29.16 10.98 -22.41
N LYS A 304 30.22 10.39 -21.89
CA LYS A 304 30.32 8.94 -21.78
C LYS A 304 29.23 8.46 -20.80
N ALA A 305 28.67 7.28 -21.02
CA ALA A 305 27.67 6.72 -20.10
C ALA A 305 28.19 6.62 -18.65
N SER A 306 29.51 6.39 -18.48
CA SER A 306 30.21 6.44 -17.21
C SER A 306 30.25 7.83 -16.56
N ASP A 307 30.20 8.91 -17.36
CA ASP A 307 30.34 10.26 -16.84
C ASP A 307 29.01 10.78 -16.24
N VAL A 308 27.89 10.19 -16.62
CA VAL A 308 26.56 10.58 -16.17
C VAL A 308 26.09 9.74 -14.98
N SER A 309 26.84 8.72 -14.56
CA SER A 309 26.47 7.81 -13.44
C SER A 309 25.01 7.31 -13.54
N LEU A 310 24.54 7.00 -14.75
CA LEU A 310 23.13 6.64 -15.01
C LEU A 310 22.66 5.46 -14.16
N ILE A 311 23.55 4.48 -13.94
CA ILE A 311 23.22 3.30 -13.13
C ILE A 311 23.06 3.71 -11.66
N GLU A 312 23.93 4.60 -11.17
CA GLU A 312 23.84 5.08 -9.78
C GLU A 312 22.58 5.92 -9.56
N GLN A 313 22.24 6.81 -10.52
CA GLN A 313 21.02 7.61 -10.48
C GLN A 313 19.76 6.71 -10.54
N TYR A 314 19.78 5.70 -11.39
CA TYR A 314 18.70 4.71 -11.48
C TYR A 314 18.54 3.96 -10.15
N ASN A 315 19.61 3.45 -9.56
CA ASN A 315 19.57 2.75 -8.29
C ASN A 315 19.16 3.67 -7.12
N ALA A 316 19.60 4.92 -7.12
CA ALA A 316 19.17 5.91 -6.15
C ALA A 316 17.65 6.19 -6.26
N SER A 317 17.15 6.36 -7.48
CA SER A 317 15.71 6.58 -7.72
C SER A 317 14.85 5.40 -7.27
N ILE A 318 15.31 4.16 -7.45
CA ILE A 318 14.62 2.96 -6.93
C ILE A 318 14.55 3.01 -5.40
N LYS A 319 15.66 3.34 -4.72
CA LYS A 319 15.67 3.44 -3.25
C LYS A 319 14.69 4.50 -2.74
N ASP A 320 14.64 5.65 -3.39
CA ASP A 320 13.70 6.71 -3.05
C ASP A 320 12.24 6.27 -3.25
N LEU A 321 11.93 5.62 -4.37
CA LEU A 321 10.59 5.10 -4.63
C LEU A 321 10.20 4.02 -3.61
N CYS A 322 11.14 3.14 -3.23
CA CYS A 322 10.93 2.18 -2.16
C CYS A 322 10.62 2.84 -0.80
N ASN A 323 11.36 3.91 -0.46
CA ASN A 323 11.14 4.66 0.78
C ASN A 323 9.75 5.33 0.82
N ILE A 324 9.28 5.88 -0.29
CA ILE A 324 7.95 6.50 -0.40
C ILE A 324 6.82 5.50 -0.11
N TYR A 325 7.00 4.25 -0.56
CA TYR A 325 6.03 3.18 -0.34
C TYR A 325 6.28 2.36 0.93
N ASN A 326 7.31 2.70 1.72
CA ASN A 326 7.74 1.95 2.91
C ASN A 326 8.04 0.46 2.61
N VAL A 327 8.60 0.19 1.43
CA VAL A 327 8.96 -1.16 0.99
C VAL A 327 10.49 -1.32 1.03
N PRO A 328 11.02 -2.33 1.71
CA PRO A 328 12.46 -2.60 1.69
C PRO A 328 12.96 -2.89 0.26
N VAL A 329 14.02 -2.21 -0.15
CA VAL A 329 14.59 -2.33 -1.51
C VAL A 329 15.03 -3.76 -1.85
N GLN A 330 15.40 -4.55 -0.85
CA GLN A 330 15.83 -5.95 -0.98
C GLN A 330 14.74 -6.83 -1.62
N LEU A 331 13.47 -6.47 -1.47
CA LEU A 331 12.34 -7.21 -2.02
C LEU A 331 12.13 -7.01 -3.52
N LEU A 332 12.80 -6.04 -4.13
CA LEU A 332 12.80 -5.79 -5.58
C LEU A 332 13.94 -6.52 -6.32
N ASN A 333 14.40 -7.68 -5.82
CA ASN A 333 15.47 -8.47 -6.41
C ASN A 333 16.82 -7.73 -6.51
N ASN A 334 17.07 -6.75 -5.66
CA ASN A 334 18.36 -6.08 -5.58
C ASN A 334 19.32 -6.94 -4.74
N THR A 335 20.00 -7.88 -5.41
CA THR A 335 20.70 -9.02 -4.81
C THR A 335 22.09 -8.71 -4.23
N ASP A 336 22.56 -7.46 -4.29
CA ASP A 336 23.94 -7.12 -3.92
C ASP A 336 24.31 -7.38 -2.43
N SER A 337 23.32 -7.78 -1.58
CA SER A 337 23.57 -8.09 -0.17
C SER A 337 22.50 -8.97 0.52
N ALA A 338 21.76 -9.77 -0.22
CA ALA A 338 20.64 -10.53 0.34
C ALA A 338 21.10 -11.84 1.02
N SER A 339 21.44 -11.80 2.32
CA SER A 339 21.44 -13.00 3.15
C SER A 339 20.00 -13.45 3.45
N TYR A 340 19.81 -14.75 3.72
CA TYR A 340 18.49 -15.32 4.05
C TYR A 340 17.81 -14.58 5.22
N ASN A 341 18.56 -14.22 6.25
CA ASN A 341 18.05 -13.47 7.39
C ASN A 341 17.58 -12.06 7.03
N ASN A 342 18.33 -11.37 6.16
CA ASN A 342 17.94 -10.04 5.70
C ASN A 342 16.65 -10.08 4.88
N MET A 343 16.41 -11.17 4.13
CA MET A 343 15.18 -11.35 3.35
C MET A 343 13.97 -11.61 4.25
N LYS A 344 14.11 -12.39 5.32
CA LYS A 344 13.04 -12.63 6.33
C LYS A 344 12.66 -11.30 7.01
N GLU A 345 13.64 -10.53 7.46
CA GLU A 345 13.40 -9.21 8.06
C GLU A 345 12.80 -8.20 7.07
N ALA A 346 13.23 -8.23 5.82
CA ALA A 346 12.66 -7.37 4.79
C ALA A 346 11.18 -7.70 4.52
N LYS A 347 10.81 -8.97 4.46
CA LYS A 347 9.40 -9.39 4.34
C LYS A 347 8.58 -8.94 5.56
N LYS A 348 9.10 -9.13 6.76
CA LYS A 348 8.46 -8.66 8.00
C LYS A 348 8.22 -7.15 7.96
N ALA A 349 9.24 -6.38 7.57
CA ALA A 349 9.14 -4.92 7.43
C ALA A 349 8.10 -4.50 6.37
N LEU A 350 7.94 -5.25 5.26
CA LEU A 350 6.89 -5.01 4.27
C LEU A 350 5.50 -5.08 4.92
N TYR A 351 5.22 -6.15 5.67
CA TYR A 351 3.93 -6.29 6.35
C TYR A 351 3.71 -5.20 7.39
N GLN A 352 4.69 -4.95 8.26
CA GLN A 352 4.56 -3.98 9.36
C GLN A 352 4.43 -2.54 8.88
N ASN A 353 5.17 -2.14 7.84
CA ASN A 353 5.29 -0.73 7.45
C ASN A 353 4.42 -0.34 6.25
N ALA A 354 4.07 -1.27 5.37
CA ALA A 354 3.33 -0.96 4.15
C ALA A 354 1.95 -1.61 4.09
N VAL A 355 1.83 -2.91 4.44
CA VAL A 355 0.59 -3.68 4.23
C VAL A 355 -0.40 -3.47 5.36
N ILE A 356 0.01 -3.71 6.61
CA ILE A 356 -0.89 -3.61 7.78
C ILE A 356 -1.46 -2.20 7.95
N PRO A 357 -0.67 -1.10 7.89
CA PRO A 357 -1.23 0.24 7.99
C PRO A 357 -2.26 0.57 6.90
N GLU A 358 -2.08 0.03 5.69
CA GLU A 358 -3.02 0.18 4.59
C GLU A 358 -4.34 -0.54 4.87
N LEU A 359 -4.27 -1.79 5.31
CA LEU A 359 -5.46 -2.58 5.68
C LEU A 359 -6.21 -1.99 6.88
N LEU A 360 -5.50 -1.47 7.89
CA LEU A 360 -6.12 -0.80 9.03
C LEU A 360 -6.90 0.44 8.60
N LYS A 361 -6.36 1.24 7.68
CA LYS A 361 -7.06 2.40 7.12
C LYS A 361 -8.34 1.99 6.41
N ILE A 362 -8.27 0.99 5.53
CA ILE A 362 -9.44 0.46 4.80
C ILE A 362 -10.47 -0.10 5.79
N LYS A 363 -10.03 -0.87 6.77
CA LYS A 363 -10.88 -1.45 7.81
C LYS A 363 -11.63 -0.39 8.60
N ASP A 364 -10.94 0.64 9.08
CA ASP A 364 -11.55 1.68 9.90
C ASP A 364 -12.64 2.44 9.12
N GLU A 365 -12.42 2.71 7.83
CA GLU A 365 -13.41 3.37 6.99
C GLU A 365 -14.59 2.45 6.61
N LEU A 366 -14.35 1.18 6.35
CA LEU A 366 -15.42 0.20 6.15
C LEU A 366 -16.25 0.01 7.42
N ASN A 367 -15.62 -0.02 8.59
CA ASN A 367 -16.33 -0.08 9.86
C ASN A 367 -17.12 1.19 10.18
N ARG A 368 -16.69 2.35 9.69
CA ARG A 368 -17.40 3.62 9.82
C ARG A 368 -18.61 3.70 8.89
N TRP A 369 -18.44 3.29 7.63
CA TRP A 369 -19.40 3.52 6.56
C TRP A 369 -20.33 2.32 6.30
N LEU A 370 -19.77 1.10 6.25
CA LEU A 370 -20.50 -0.10 5.80
C LEU A 370 -21.09 -0.92 6.96
N ALA A 371 -20.29 -1.22 8.00
CA ALA A 371 -20.71 -2.13 9.07
C ALA A 371 -21.99 -1.70 9.80
N PRO A 372 -22.25 -0.41 10.11
CA PRO A 372 -23.45 0.03 10.80
C PRO A 372 -24.76 -0.25 10.06
N MET A 373 -24.72 -0.37 8.72
CA MET A 373 -25.90 -0.68 7.91
C MET A 373 -26.43 -2.11 8.14
N TYR A 374 -25.57 -3.01 8.61
CA TYR A 374 -25.91 -4.41 8.86
C TYR A 374 -26.13 -4.72 10.34
N GLY A 375 -25.67 -3.85 11.24
CA GLY A 375 -25.88 -3.94 12.67
C GLY A 375 -24.85 -3.13 13.47
N ASP A 376 -25.32 -2.45 14.53
CA ASP A 376 -24.48 -1.54 15.33
C ASP A 376 -23.32 -2.23 16.06
N LYS A 377 -23.47 -3.52 16.34
CA LYS A 377 -22.44 -4.31 17.02
C LYS A 377 -21.48 -5.03 16.07
N LEU A 378 -21.75 -4.99 14.78
CA LEU A 378 -20.89 -5.65 13.79
C LEU A 378 -19.59 -4.87 13.58
N CYS A 379 -18.51 -5.60 13.34
CA CYS A 379 -17.26 -5.04 12.91
C CYS A 379 -16.51 -5.99 11.98
N ILE A 380 -15.73 -5.40 11.10
CA ILE A 380 -14.83 -6.08 10.16
C ILE A 380 -13.45 -6.02 10.78
N GLU A 381 -12.74 -7.13 10.85
CA GLU A 381 -11.35 -7.21 11.29
C GLU A 381 -10.54 -8.06 10.31
N PHE A 382 -9.22 -7.81 10.24
CA PHE A 382 -8.28 -8.63 9.49
C PHE A 382 -7.56 -9.59 10.43
N ASP A 383 -7.37 -10.82 9.99
CA ASP A 383 -6.61 -11.81 10.76
C ASP A 383 -5.12 -11.75 10.41
N PHE A 384 -4.37 -10.96 11.15
CA PHE A 384 -2.92 -10.84 10.98
C PHE A 384 -2.14 -12.06 11.50
N SER A 385 -2.79 -12.98 12.22
CA SER A 385 -2.15 -14.18 12.74
C SER A 385 -1.79 -15.17 11.62
N VAL A 386 -2.36 -15.01 10.44
CA VAL A 386 -2.07 -15.82 9.25
C VAL A 386 -0.71 -15.48 8.62
N ILE A 387 -0.10 -14.33 8.96
CA ILE A 387 1.14 -13.86 8.35
C ILE A 387 2.34 -14.63 8.93
N PRO A 388 2.99 -15.53 8.15
CA PRO A 388 4.07 -16.37 8.66
C PRO A 388 5.31 -15.56 9.12
N GLU A 389 5.59 -14.44 8.45
CA GLU A 389 6.74 -13.58 8.74
C GLU A 389 6.63 -12.84 10.07
N LEU A 390 5.40 -12.71 10.59
CA LEU A 390 5.12 -12.06 11.88
C LEU A 390 4.98 -13.07 13.02
N GLN A 391 4.89 -14.38 12.72
CA GLN A 391 4.91 -15.40 13.76
C GLN A 391 6.31 -15.51 14.36
N GLU A 392 6.36 -15.52 15.68
CA GLU A 392 7.62 -15.87 16.37
C GLU A 392 8.00 -17.32 16.03
N GLU A 393 9.28 -17.61 16.05
CA GLU A 393 9.75 -18.98 15.98
C GLU A 393 9.01 -19.78 17.04
N THR A 394 8.38 -20.87 16.64
CA THR A 394 7.50 -21.68 17.51
C THR A 394 8.18 -22.02 18.84
N ASP A 395 9.50 -22.25 18.81
CA ASP A 395 10.31 -22.57 19.99
C ASP A 395 10.31 -21.42 21.01
N LYS A 396 10.40 -20.16 20.56
CA LYS A 396 10.36 -18.98 21.46
C LYS A 396 8.99 -18.81 22.11
N VAL A 397 7.93 -19.04 21.34
CA VAL A 397 6.55 -18.99 21.86
C VAL A 397 6.35 -20.09 22.89
N VAL A 398 6.78 -21.31 22.61
CA VAL A 398 6.74 -22.44 23.57
C VAL A 398 7.49 -22.09 24.84
N ASP A 399 8.72 -21.57 24.74
CA ASP A 399 9.52 -21.16 25.91
C ASP A 399 8.84 -20.06 26.74
N GLN A 400 8.21 -19.10 26.10
CA GLN A 400 7.44 -18.04 26.80
C GLN A 400 6.23 -18.62 27.51
N LEU A 401 5.46 -19.49 26.83
CA LEU A 401 4.27 -20.12 27.39
C LEU A 401 4.62 -21.10 28.53
N LEU A 402 5.75 -21.79 28.46
CA LEU A 402 6.25 -22.63 29.57
C LEU A 402 6.53 -21.77 30.81
N LYS A 403 7.09 -20.59 30.67
CA LYS A 403 7.37 -19.67 31.77
C LYS A 403 6.13 -18.94 32.29
N ALA A 404 5.04 -18.90 31.52
CA ALA A 404 3.79 -18.21 31.85
C ALA A 404 2.92 -19.09 32.74
N TRP A 405 3.28 -19.25 34.03
CA TRP A 405 2.52 -20.04 35.02
C TRP A 405 1.11 -19.47 35.33
N TRP A 406 0.89 -18.18 35.04
CA TRP A 406 -0.41 -17.47 35.22
C TRP A 406 -1.41 -17.74 34.09
N LEU A 407 -1.07 -18.55 33.09
CA LEU A 407 -1.97 -18.98 32.03
C LEU A 407 -2.39 -20.43 32.26
N THR A 408 -3.68 -20.70 32.03
CA THR A 408 -4.19 -22.08 32.05
C THR A 408 -3.68 -22.87 30.84
N PRO A 409 -3.65 -24.22 30.91
CA PRO A 409 -3.31 -25.05 29.76
C PRO A 409 -4.18 -24.78 28.51
N ASN A 410 -5.49 -24.50 28.69
CA ASN A 410 -6.37 -24.14 27.60
C ASN A 410 -6.02 -22.78 26.97
N GLU A 411 -5.63 -21.80 27.78
CA GLU A 411 -5.14 -20.52 27.27
C GLU A 411 -3.82 -20.69 26.50
N LYS A 412 -2.90 -21.54 26.98
CA LYS A 412 -1.65 -21.87 26.28
C LYS A 412 -1.90 -22.60 24.95
N ARG A 413 -2.84 -23.56 24.93
CA ARG A 413 -3.29 -24.25 23.70
C ARG A 413 -3.88 -23.25 22.71
N SER A 414 -4.75 -22.36 23.19
CA SER A 414 -5.34 -21.30 22.36
C SER A 414 -4.31 -20.33 21.79
N ALA A 415 -3.28 -19.97 22.59
CA ALA A 415 -2.18 -19.13 22.13
C ALA A 415 -1.33 -19.80 21.03
N MET A 416 -1.26 -21.14 21.04
CA MET A 416 -0.57 -21.95 20.02
C MET A 416 -1.49 -22.34 18.84
N ASN A 417 -2.71 -21.82 18.77
CA ASN A 417 -3.75 -22.17 17.79
C ASN A 417 -4.18 -23.66 17.77
N TYR A 418 -3.96 -24.41 18.86
CA TYR A 418 -4.47 -25.78 18.99
C TYR A 418 -5.95 -25.88 19.40
N GLY A 419 -6.60 -24.75 19.65
CA GLY A 419 -7.95 -24.74 20.18
C GLY A 419 -8.05 -25.13 21.67
N THR A 420 -9.17 -24.81 22.30
CA THR A 420 -9.46 -25.20 23.69
C THR A 420 -10.11 -26.59 23.71
N ASP A 421 -9.75 -27.37 24.72
CA ASP A 421 -10.41 -28.65 25.02
C ASP A 421 -11.31 -28.43 26.23
N ASN A 422 -12.62 -28.37 25.98
CA ASN A 422 -13.62 -28.12 26.99
C ASN A 422 -14.15 -29.41 27.67
N GLU A 423 -13.73 -30.58 27.14
CA GLU A 423 -14.12 -31.85 27.72
C GLU A 423 -13.31 -32.17 29.00
N ASN A 424 -12.15 -31.58 29.13
CA ASN A 424 -11.24 -31.78 30.26
C ASN A 424 -11.20 -30.51 31.14
N GLU A 425 -11.97 -30.52 32.23
CA GLU A 425 -12.06 -29.37 33.15
C GLU A 425 -10.70 -29.00 33.77
N THR A 426 -9.79 -29.96 33.99
CA THR A 426 -8.48 -29.70 34.60
C THR A 426 -7.58 -28.79 33.74
N LEU A 427 -7.87 -28.65 32.45
CA LEU A 427 -7.12 -27.75 31.55
C LEU A 427 -7.48 -26.27 31.76
N ASN A 428 -8.50 -25.97 32.55
CA ASN A 428 -8.89 -24.61 32.94
C ASN A 428 -8.32 -24.20 34.31
N ASP A 429 -7.62 -25.10 35.00
CA ASP A 429 -6.99 -24.82 36.28
C ASP A 429 -5.60 -24.18 36.10
N TYR A 430 -5.20 -23.39 37.10
CA TYR A 430 -3.86 -22.78 37.13
C TYR A 430 -2.84 -23.74 37.75
N PHE A 431 -1.75 -24.00 37.03
CA PHE A 431 -0.63 -24.81 37.54
C PHE A 431 0.50 -23.88 38.00
N ILE A 432 0.65 -23.77 39.32
CA ILE A 432 1.74 -22.97 39.91
C ILE A 432 2.96 -23.86 40.10
N PRO A 433 4.14 -23.51 39.57
CA PRO A 433 5.37 -24.22 39.80
C PRO A 433 5.65 -24.29 41.31
N ALA A 434 6.09 -25.45 41.78
CA ALA A 434 6.32 -25.72 43.21
C ALA A 434 7.33 -24.73 43.86
N ASN A 435 8.23 -24.15 43.08
CA ASN A 435 9.21 -23.15 43.54
C ASN A 435 8.61 -21.73 43.71
N LEU A 436 7.34 -21.49 43.28
CA LEU A 436 6.64 -20.23 43.40
C LEU A 436 5.50 -20.26 44.41
N ILE A 437 5.38 -21.32 45.20
CA ILE A 437 4.40 -21.41 46.27
C ILE A 437 4.74 -20.34 47.31
N PRO A 438 3.81 -19.40 47.63
CA PRO A 438 4.07 -18.37 48.63
C PRO A 438 4.33 -19.01 49.98
N THR A 439 5.47 -18.74 50.59
CA THR A 439 5.86 -19.17 51.95
C THR A 439 5.17 -18.35 53.04
N LYS A 440 3.93 -17.89 52.86
CA LYS A 440 3.15 -17.47 54.01
C LYS A 440 2.84 -18.71 54.82
N PRO A 441 3.25 -18.76 56.10
CA PRO A 441 2.84 -19.86 56.96
C PRO A 441 1.31 -19.86 56.98
N THR A 442 0.69 -20.81 56.29
CA THR A 442 -0.65 -21.22 56.62
C THR A 442 -0.58 -21.61 58.07
N GLU A 443 -1.21 -20.91 58.99
CA GLU A 443 -1.48 -21.40 60.31
C GLU A 443 -2.15 -22.75 60.14
N ILE A 444 -1.40 -23.80 60.33
CA ILE A 444 -1.92 -25.14 60.41
C ILE A 444 -2.49 -25.20 61.83
N ASP A 445 -3.68 -24.67 62.00
CA ASP A 445 -4.59 -25.01 63.10
C ASP A 445 -5.18 -26.39 62.82
N ALA A 446 -4.34 -27.38 62.84
CA ALA A 446 -4.76 -28.75 63.10
C ALA A 446 -4.21 -29.09 64.50
N PRO A 447 -5.09 -29.34 65.49
CA PRO A 447 -4.59 -29.87 66.76
C PRO A 447 -3.92 -31.19 66.46
N ILE A 448 -2.61 -31.26 66.81
CA ILE A 448 -1.89 -32.52 66.85
C ILE A 448 -2.61 -33.38 67.91
N GLU A 449 -3.51 -34.27 67.52
CA GLU A 449 -3.94 -35.35 68.36
C GLU A 449 -2.69 -36.06 68.85
N SER A 450 -2.40 -35.92 70.13
CA SER A 450 -1.33 -36.67 70.83
C SER A 450 -1.58 -38.14 70.60
N ILE A 451 -0.77 -38.75 69.77
CA ILE A 451 -0.72 -40.23 69.71
C ILE A 451 -0.19 -40.68 71.06
N ASP A 452 -1.11 -41.11 71.91
CA ASP A 452 -0.81 -41.80 73.20
C ASP A 452 -0.17 -43.14 72.86
N LEU A 453 1.18 -43.16 72.81
CA LEU A 453 1.99 -44.36 72.67
C LEU A 453 1.95 -45.09 74.03
N ASP A 454 1.00 -46.03 74.17
CA ASP A 454 0.94 -46.96 75.28
C ASP A 454 2.22 -47.83 75.29
N VAL A 455 3.27 -47.38 76.04
CA VAL A 455 4.58 -47.98 76.15
C VAL A 455 4.51 -49.36 76.86
N ASN A 456 3.38 -49.70 77.43
CA ASN A 456 3.23 -50.97 78.15
C ASN A 456 2.94 -52.20 77.29
N LYS A 457 2.86 -52.01 75.95
CA LYS A 457 2.63 -53.14 75.03
C LYS A 457 3.89 -53.80 74.46
N PHE A 458 5.04 -53.31 74.85
CA PHE A 458 6.33 -53.87 74.40
C PHE A 458 7.20 -54.51 75.49
N LEU A 459 6.63 -54.69 76.66
CA LEU A 459 7.30 -55.40 77.75
C LEU A 459 6.43 -56.61 78.21
N ASN A 460 6.30 -57.62 77.35
CA ASN A 460 6.03 -59.00 77.67
C ASN A 460 6.40 -59.90 76.47
#